data_0580786c1b8a7f8ea8e12ae63e9730fa
#
_entry.id   0580786c1b8a7f8ea8e12ae63e9730fa
#
_cell.length_a   1.000
_cell.length_b   1.000
_cell.length_c   1.000
_cell.angle_alpha   90.00
_cell.angle_beta   90.00
_cell.angle_gamma   90.00
#
_symmetry.space_group_name_H-M   'P 1'
#
loop_
_entity.id
_entity.type
_entity.pdbx_description
1 polymer ?
#
loop_
_entity_poly.entity_id
_entity_poly.type
_entity_poly.pdbx_seq_one_letter_code
_entity_poly.pdbx_strand_id
1 'polypeptide(L)'
;MPAKEYRKAKTGLAVVTLFMLFAGEAIRNLLGWEIFMGMGVLITAIYIVVIIRARHLIHWRSIPFWLAFFALFAVASVTWAYSPANTALTLWPFIEVTIGGVGIALTLPWNDFIRALGTTLRWVLAASLLFELWVSVFIGHAIYPVWVDTTAGKVPAVYQWSRNLLFEGGPIQGVVGNRNQLGFLAVIAQIVFSIQLAQKTVWRNWGTVWIGLALLTIGLTRSATDIIALAAVAAVTALVLWMRSVPATKRRPVYLTAYAVVIALTVLVKVASSAILAVFGKGSDLTGRTDIWAAVTALAEQRPVFGWGWLSPWVPWLEPFNNLAVRSGVHYLQAHNVWLDVWMQLGYVGVIALAIAMFALLSRSWFIAIDRPQWDLDDTRPYSAGSLLPLLVTVALLAQSFAESQLVVQSGWALVVILSLTVMVPTRITKALT
;
A
#
# COMPACT_ATOMS: atom_id res chain seq x y z
N MET A 1 -7.77 -32.25 -11.23
CA MET A 1 -6.45 -31.70 -11.00
C MET A 1 -5.99 -32.14 -9.61
N PRO A 2 -4.79 -32.73 -9.44
CA PRO A 2 -4.27 -33.11 -8.12
C PRO A 2 -4.23 -31.90 -7.16
N ALA A 3 -4.48 -32.10 -5.87
CA ALA A 3 -4.57 -31.02 -4.88
C ALA A 3 -3.32 -30.10 -4.85
N LYS A 4 -2.14 -30.68 -5.10
CA LYS A 4 -0.86 -29.95 -5.18
C LYS A 4 -0.77 -29.01 -6.39
N GLU A 5 -1.26 -29.43 -7.55
CA GLU A 5 -1.28 -28.59 -8.76
C GLU A 5 -2.30 -27.46 -8.64
N TYR A 6 -3.47 -27.75 -8.08
CA TYR A 6 -4.49 -26.74 -7.80
C TYR A 6 -3.99 -25.65 -6.85
N ARG A 7 -3.24 -26.04 -5.81
CA ARG A 7 -2.60 -25.08 -4.88
C ARG A 7 -1.53 -24.23 -5.60
N LYS A 8 -0.70 -24.83 -6.46
CA LYS A 8 0.29 -24.10 -7.26
C LYS A 8 -0.37 -23.09 -8.20
N ALA A 9 -1.44 -23.48 -8.88
CA ALA A 9 -2.18 -22.60 -9.80
C ALA A 9 -2.77 -21.39 -9.07
N LYS A 10 -3.38 -21.56 -7.88
CA LYS A 10 -3.88 -20.45 -7.06
C LYS A 10 -2.77 -19.52 -6.62
N THR A 11 -1.63 -20.05 -6.18
CA THR A 11 -0.49 -19.25 -5.77
C THR A 11 0.08 -18.48 -6.97
N GLY A 12 0.17 -19.12 -8.15
CA GLY A 12 0.60 -18.46 -9.38
C GLY A 12 -0.33 -17.33 -9.80
N LEU A 13 -1.65 -17.55 -9.77
CA LEU A 13 -2.64 -16.52 -10.04
C LEU A 13 -2.49 -15.33 -9.08
N ALA A 14 -2.30 -15.61 -7.78
CA ALA A 14 -2.10 -14.55 -6.79
C ALA A 14 -0.80 -13.76 -7.03
N VAL A 15 0.29 -14.40 -7.45
CA VAL A 15 1.55 -13.71 -7.81
C VAL A 15 1.32 -12.77 -8.99
N VAL A 16 0.66 -13.23 -10.06
CA VAL A 16 0.35 -12.41 -11.23
C VAL A 16 -0.55 -11.23 -10.83
N THR A 17 -1.58 -11.47 -10.04
CA THR A 17 -2.50 -10.42 -9.58
C THR A 17 -1.78 -9.39 -8.70
N LEU A 18 -1.00 -9.85 -7.72
CA LEU A 18 -0.21 -8.94 -6.89
C LEU A 18 0.81 -8.16 -7.71
N PHE A 19 1.42 -8.77 -8.75
CA PHE A 19 2.31 -8.06 -9.65
C PHE A 19 1.58 -6.94 -10.41
N MET A 20 0.39 -7.23 -10.96
CA MET A 20 -0.46 -6.23 -11.62
C MET A 20 -0.85 -5.10 -10.66
N LEU A 21 -1.18 -5.41 -9.41
CA LEU A 21 -1.57 -4.42 -8.40
C LEU A 21 -0.39 -3.57 -7.89
N PHE A 22 0.84 -4.09 -7.92
CA PHE A 22 2.04 -3.44 -7.37
C PHE A 22 2.89 -2.76 -8.44
N ALA A 23 2.94 -3.33 -9.62
CA ALA A 23 3.78 -2.88 -10.72
C ALA A 23 3.07 -2.91 -12.09
N GLY A 24 1.75 -2.79 -12.10
CA GLY A 24 0.95 -2.75 -13.35
C GLY A 24 1.33 -1.57 -14.25
N GLU A 25 1.83 -0.47 -13.65
CA GLU A 25 2.40 0.63 -14.42
C GLU A 25 3.53 0.19 -15.35
N ALA A 26 4.30 -0.84 -15.00
CA ALA A 26 5.31 -1.38 -15.91
C ALA A 26 4.70 -1.87 -17.23
N ILE A 27 3.55 -2.57 -17.13
CA ILE A 27 2.82 -3.09 -18.29
C ILE A 27 2.22 -1.94 -19.08
N ARG A 28 1.58 -0.99 -18.41
CA ARG A 28 1.03 0.22 -19.05
C ARG A 28 2.11 1.04 -19.74
N ASN A 29 3.28 1.22 -19.10
CA ASN A 29 4.35 2.02 -19.63
C ASN A 29 5.08 1.35 -20.81
N LEU A 30 5.06 0.02 -20.88
CA LEU A 30 5.69 -0.76 -21.94
C LEU A 30 4.73 -1.11 -23.09
N LEU A 31 3.47 -1.43 -22.80
CA LEU A 31 2.51 -2.00 -23.76
C LEU A 31 1.27 -1.13 -24.01
N GLY A 32 1.12 -0.01 -23.29
CA GLY A 32 -0.02 0.90 -23.41
C GLY A 32 -1.19 0.60 -22.46
N TRP A 33 -2.17 1.50 -22.52
CA TRP A 33 -3.35 1.48 -21.65
C TRP A 33 -4.29 0.30 -21.96
N GLU A 34 -4.47 -0.03 -23.24
CA GLU A 34 -5.43 -1.02 -23.70
C GLU A 34 -5.07 -2.42 -23.17
N ILE A 35 -3.79 -2.80 -23.28
CA ILE A 35 -3.31 -4.08 -22.79
C ILE A 35 -3.39 -4.13 -21.25
N PHE A 36 -2.98 -3.06 -20.58
CA PHE A 36 -3.05 -2.95 -19.12
C PHE A 36 -4.48 -3.14 -18.62
N MET A 37 -5.45 -2.42 -19.18
CA MET A 37 -6.87 -2.53 -18.81
C MET A 37 -7.44 -3.91 -19.16
N GLY A 38 -7.13 -4.44 -20.34
CA GLY A 38 -7.58 -5.78 -20.74
C GLY A 38 -7.11 -6.88 -19.79
N MET A 39 -5.88 -6.78 -19.28
CA MET A 39 -5.37 -7.71 -18.25
C MET A 39 -6.10 -7.57 -16.92
N GLY A 40 -6.42 -6.33 -16.50
CA GLY A 40 -7.22 -6.07 -15.29
C GLY A 40 -8.60 -6.72 -15.39
N VAL A 41 -9.32 -6.50 -16.50
CA VAL A 41 -10.62 -7.12 -16.77
C VAL A 41 -10.53 -8.64 -16.73
N LEU A 42 -9.53 -9.24 -17.39
CA LEU A 42 -9.36 -10.69 -17.42
C LEU A 42 -9.13 -11.27 -16.01
N ILE A 43 -8.23 -10.68 -15.23
CA ILE A 43 -7.95 -11.10 -13.86
C ILE A 43 -9.21 -10.97 -13.00
N THR A 44 -9.95 -9.87 -13.14
CA THR A 44 -11.20 -9.64 -12.41
C THR A 44 -12.24 -10.70 -12.76
N ALA A 45 -12.43 -11.01 -14.03
CA ALA A 45 -13.34 -12.06 -14.48
C ALA A 45 -12.98 -13.45 -13.88
N ILE A 46 -11.68 -13.78 -13.86
CA ILE A 46 -11.19 -15.00 -13.22
C ILE A 46 -11.56 -15.01 -11.73
N TYR A 47 -11.31 -13.90 -10.99
CA TYR A 47 -11.64 -13.85 -9.56
C TYR A 47 -13.13 -13.87 -9.29
N ILE A 48 -13.97 -13.28 -10.11
CA ILE A 48 -15.43 -13.42 -9.99
C ILE A 48 -15.81 -14.90 -10.03
N VAL A 49 -15.31 -15.67 -11.01
CA VAL A 49 -15.57 -17.12 -11.10
C VAL A 49 -15.03 -17.86 -9.87
N VAL A 50 -13.83 -17.50 -9.42
CA VAL A 50 -13.20 -18.10 -8.22
C VAL A 50 -14.04 -17.83 -6.97
N ILE A 51 -14.50 -16.60 -6.76
CA ILE A 51 -15.34 -16.20 -5.62
C ILE A 51 -16.68 -16.92 -5.65
N ILE A 52 -17.34 -16.99 -6.81
CA ILE A 52 -18.62 -17.71 -6.96
C ILE A 52 -18.45 -19.20 -6.59
N ARG A 53 -17.38 -19.85 -7.03
CA ARG A 53 -17.07 -21.25 -6.66
C ARG A 53 -16.71 -21.41 -5.19
N ALA A 54 -16.06 -20.41 -4.59
CA ALA A 54 -15.65 -20.41 -3.20
C ALA A 54 -16.69 -19.78 -2.24
N ARG A 55 -17.89 -19.43 -2.70
CA ARG A 55 -18.92 -18.74 -1.92
C ARG A 55 -19.27 -19.44 -0.60
N HIS A 56 -19.16 -20.78 -0.53
CA HIS A 56 -19.38 -21.57 0.68
C HIS A 56 -18.34 -21.29 1.79
N LEU A 57 -17.20 -20.66 1.46
CA LEU A 57 -16.18 -20.24 2.42
C LEU A 57 -16.48 -18.85 3.01
N ILE A 58 -17.47 -18.14 2.48
CA ILE A 58 -17.83 -16.81 2.95
C ILE A 58 -18.66 -16.93 4.22
N HIS A 59 -18.10 -16.50 5.32
CA HIS A 59 -18.80 -16.38 6.58
C HIS A 59 -19.24 -14.92 6.77
N TRP A 60 -20.50 -14.62 6.59
CA TRP A 60 -21.04 -13.25 6.66
C TRP A 60 -20.65 -12.49 7.92
N ARG A 61 -20.55 -13.17 9.05
CA ARG A 61 -20.11 -12.59 10.34
C ARG A 61 -18.61 -12.23 10.36
N SER A 62 -17.85 -12.71 9.40
CA SER A 62 -16.41 -12.42 9.25
C SER A 62 -16.14 -11.33 8.21
N ILE A 63 -17.17 -10.66 7.69
CA ILE A 63 -16.99 -9.50 6.81
C ILE A 63 -16.69 -8.28 7.68
N PRO A 64 -15.58 -7.55 7.45
CA PRO A 64 -15.26 -6.34 8.19
C PRO A 64 -16.26 -5.23 7.82
N PHE A 65 -17.24 -4.99 8.69
CA PHE A 65 -18.40 -4.11 8.41
C PHE A 65 -17.98 -2.73 7.88
N TRP A 66 -17.09 -2.04 8.58
CA TRP A 66 -16.69 -0.68 8.20
C TRP A 66 -15.92 -0.61 6.89
N LEU A 67 -15.13 -1.63 6.57
CA LEU A 67 -14.48 -1.73 5.26
C LEU A 67 -15.51 -1.95 4.14
N ALA A 68 -16.45 -2.87 4.36
CA ALA A 68 -17.54 -3.12 3.41
C ALA A 68 -18.43 -1.88 3.24
N PHE A 69 -18.76 -1.19 4.34
CA PHE A 69 -19.50 0.06 4.31
C PHE A 69 -18.75 1.12 3.50
N PHE A 70 -17.45 1.34 3.74
CA PHE A 70 -16.66 2.29 2.97
C PHE A 70 -16.65 1.96 1.47
N ALA A 71 -16.42 0.70 1.12
CA ALA A 71 -16.39 0.29 -0.29
C ALA A 71 -17.76 0.46 -0.97
N LEU A 72 -18.85 0.07 -0.30
CA LEU A 72 -20.21 0.26 -0.82
C LEU A 72 -20.60 1.73 -0.90
N PHE A 73 -20.18 2.54 0.07
CA PHE A 73 -20.43 3.98 0.08
C PHE A 73 -19.68 4.69 -1.06
N ALA A 74 -18.43 4.27 -1.35
CA ALA A 74 -17.70 4.74 -2.52
C ALA A 74 -18.45 4.39 -3.82
N VAL A 75 -18.96 3.17 -3.97
CA VAL A 75 -19.77 2.77 -5.14
C VAL A 75 -21.07 3.56 -5.20
N ALA A 76 -21.79 3.72 -4.08
CA ALA A 76 -23.04 4.47 -4.02
C ALA A 76 -22.86 5.94 -4.35
N SER A 77 -21.63 6.48 -4.20
CA SER A 77 -21.37 7.91 -4.48
C SER A 77 -21.65 8.34 -5.92
N VAL A 78 -21.77 7.39 -6.87
CA VAL A 78 -22.23 7.67 -8.23
C VAL A 78 -23.59 8.40 -8.25
N THR A 79 -24.46 8.11 -7.28
CA THR A 79 -25.83 8.66 -7.24
C THR A 79 -25.89 10.15 -6.87
N TRP A 80 -24.88 10.68 -6.19
CA TRP A 80 -24.79 12.10 -5.82
C TRP A 80 -23.52 12.79 -6.36
N ALA A 81 -22.74 12.07 -7.15
CA ALA A 81 -21.48 12.58 -7.69
C ALA A 81 -21.69 13.85 -8.55
N TYR A 82 -20.72 14.75 -8.51
CA TYR A 82 -20.66 15.90 -9.40
C TYR A 82 -20.64 15.48 -10.88
N SER A 83 -19.95 14.40 -11.20
CA SER A 83 -19.90 13.80 -12.53
C SER A 83 -20.07 12.29 -12.44
N PRO A 84 -21.30 11.75 -12.52
CA PRO A 84 -21.56 10.31 -12.37
C PRO A 84 -20.77 9.43 -13.34
N ALA A 85 -20.60 9.88 -14.60
CA ALA A 85 -19.84 9.12 -15.60
C ALA A 85 -18.35 9.00 -15.24
N ASN A 86 -17.70 10.10 -14.80
CA ASN A 86 -16.30 10.07 -14.38
C ASN A 86 -16.14 9.31 -13.06
N THR A 87 -17.10 9.41 -12.15
CA THR A 87 -17.12 8.60 -10.91
C THR A 87 -17.22 7.11 -11.24
N ALA A 88 -18.10 6.70 -12.15
CA ALA A 88 -18.20 5.31 -12.59
C ALA A 88 -16.89 4.81 -13.24
N LEU A 89 -16.25 5.65 -14.05
CA LEU A 89 -14.96 5.34 -14.67
C LEU A 89 -13.86 5.11 -13.63
N THR A 90 -13.74 5.98 -12.62
CA THR A 90 -12.70 5.86 -11.58
C THR A 90 -13.02 4.80 -10.52
N LEU A 91 -14.28 4.42 -10.37
CA LEU A 91 -14.68 3.28 -9.54
C LEU A 91 -14.28 1.93 -10.13
N TRP A 92 -14.13 1.84 -11.45
CA TRP A 92 -13.80 0.57 -12.09
C TRP A 92 -12.52 -0.06 -11.53
N PRO A 93 -11.34 0.60 -11.53
CA PRO A 93 -10.14 0.04 -10.94
C PRO A 93 -10.26 -0.21 -9.43
N PHE A 94 -11.03 0.57 -8.69
CA PHE A 94 -11.29 0.34 -7.27
C PHE A 94 -12.05 -0.98 -7.04
N ILE A 95 -13.05 -1.27 -7.87
CA ILE A 95 -13.82 -2.52 -7.84
C ILE A 95 -12.94 -3.71 -8.24
N GLU A 96 -12.13 -3.59 -9.31
CA GLU A 96 -11.18 -4.63 -9.74
C GLU A 96 -10.22 -5.02 -8.61
N VAL A 97 -9.60 -4.03 -7.97
CA VAL A 97 -8.69 -4.25 -6.84
C VAL A 97 -9.40 -4.90 -5.66
N THR A 98 -10.64 -4.47 -5.37
CA THR A 98 -11.45 -5.05 -4.29
C THR A 98 -11.76 -6.52 -4.57
N ILE A 99 -12.20 -6.87 -5.78
CA ILE A 99 -12.49 -8.24 -6.20
C ILE A 99 -11.23 -9.12 -6.13
N GLY A 100 -10.10 -8.63 -6.65
CA GLY A 100 -8.82 -9.32 -6.56
C GLY A 100 -8.39 -9.59 -5.12
N GLY A 101 -8.48 -8.58 -4.26
CA GLY A 101 -8.18 -8.69 -2.83
C GLY A 101 -9.06 -9.70 -2.08
N VAL A 102 -10.38 -9.64 -2.32
CA VAL A 102 -11.35 -10.62 -1.77
C VAL A 102 -11.03 -12.03 -2.25
N GLY A 103 -10.77 -12.20 -3.54
CA GLY A 103 -10.44 -13.50 -4.13
C GLY A 103 -9.18 -14.12 -3.54
N ILE A 104 -8.12 -13.35 -3.37
CA ILE A 104 -6.88 -13.78 -2.70
C ILE A 104 -7.17 -14.17 -1.25
N ALA A 105 -7.84 -13.31 -0.48
CA ALA A 105 -8.13 -13.56 0.93
C ALA A 105 -9.00 -14.80 1.17
N LEU A 106 -9.95 -15.09 0.28
CA LEU A 106 -10.82 -16.26 0.39
C LEU A 106 -10.12 -17.58 0.05
N THR A 107 -9.19 -17.55 -0.91
CA THR A 107 -8.73 -18.77 -1.55
C THR A 107 -7.29 -19.16 -1.21
N LEU A 108 -6.47 -18.23 -0.72
CA LEU A 108 -5.08 -18.50 -0.38
C LEU A 108 -4.91 -18.76 1.13
N PRO A 109 -4.29 -19.88 1.52
CA PRO A 109 -3.80 -20.06 2.88
C PRO A 109 -2.76 -19.00 3.24
N TRP A 110 -2.68 -18.63 4.52
CA TRP A 110 -1.81 -17.55 4.97
C TRP A 110 -0.34 -17.69 4.57
N ASN A 111 0.24 -18.87 4.75
CA ASN A 111 1.64 -19.12 4.35
C ASN A 111 1.84 -19.02 2.83
N ASP A 112 0.83 -19.40 2.03
CA ASP A 112 0.90 -19.27 0.57
C ASP A 112 0.76 -17.80 0.16
N PHE A 113 -0.04 -17.01 0.88
CA PHE A 113 -0.10 -15.55 0.68
C PHE A 113 1.25 -14.89 0.98
N ILE A 114 1.89 -15.19 2.13
CA ILE A 114 3.23 -14.65 2.46
C ILE A 114 4.25 -15.05 1.38
N ARG A 115 4.16 -16.28 0.86
CA ARG A 115 5.03 -16.76 -0.21
C ARG A 115 4.78 -16.03 -1.52
N ALA A 116 3.52 -15.89 -1.93
CA ALA A 116 3.13 -15.17 -3.14
C ALA A 116 3.57 -13.71 -3.07
N LEU A 117 3.28 -13.03 -1.95
CA LEU A 117 3.66 -11.65 -1.71
C LEU A 117 5.19 -11.46 -1.77
N GLY A 118 5.94 -12.34 -1.10
CA GLY A 118 7.40 -12.31 -1.15
C GLY A 118 7.97 -12.58 -2.55
N THR A 119 7.35 -13.47 -3.32
CA THR A 119 7.75 -13.74 -4.71
C THR A 119 7.49 -12.53 -5.59
N THR A 120 6.31 -11.94 -5.50
CA THR A 120 5.95 -10.73 -6.25
C THR A 120 6.92 -9.58 -5.96
N LEU A 121 7.19 -9.32 -4.67
CA LEU A 121 8.09 -8.24 -4.26
C LEU A 121 9.53 -8.45 -4.75
N ARG A 122 10.01 -9.71 -4.80
CA ARG A 122 11.30 -10.01 -5.42
C ARG A 122 11.31 -9.67 -6.91
N TRP A 123 10.28 -10.04 -7.64
CA TRP A 123 10.16 -9.71 -9.05
C TRP A 123 10.11 -8.19 -9.29
N VAL A 124 9.32 -7.46 -8.50
CA VAL A 124 9.20 -5.99 -8.62
C VAL A 124 10.54 -5.31 -8.34
N LEU A 125 11.22 -5.68 -7.24
CA LEU A 125 12.51 -5.08 -6.89
C LEU A 125 13.61 -5.46 -7.89
N ALA A 126 13.70 -6.74 -8.27
CA ALA A 126 14.68 -7.18 -9.28
C ALA A 126 14.48 -6.47 -10.61
N ALA A 127 13.23 -6.47 -11.11
CA ALA A 127 12.93 -5.79 -12.38
C ALA A 127 13.22 -4.29 -12.29
N SER A 128 12.91 -3.63 -11.16
CA SER A 128 13.18 -2.20 -10.97
C SER A 128 14.67 -1.88 -10.96
N LEU A 129 15.47 -2.63 -10.20
CA LEU A 129 16.91 -2.41 -10.13
C LEU A 129 17.60 -2.75 -11.46
N LEU A 130 17.21 -3.84 -12.12
CA LEU A 130 17.74 -4.21 -13.43
C LEU A 130 17.34 -3.21 -14.52
N PHE A 131 16.11 -2.69 -14.48
CA PHE A 131 15.64 -1.65 -15.40
C PHE A 131 16.45 -0.36 -15.25
N GLU A 132 16.63 0.14 -14.04
CA GLU A 132 17.42 1.35 -13.79
C GLU A 132 18.90 1.15 -14.17
N LEU A 133 19.44 -0.05 -13.89
CA LEU A 133 20.81 -0.40 -14.31
C LEU A 133 20.94 -0.43 -15.84
N TRP A 134 19.97 -1.06 -16.51
CA TRP A 134 19.94 -1.12 -17.98
C TRP A 134 19.86 0.27 -18.61
N VAL A 135 18.99 1.14 -18.07
CA VAL A 135 18.87 2.53 -18.52
C VAL A 135 20.21 3.27 -18.34
N SER A 136 20.82 3.13 -17.17
CA SER A 136 22.04 3.89 -16.84
C SER A 136 23.29 3.39 -17.58
N VAL A 137 23.37 2.09 -17.93
CA VAL A 137 24.54 1.50 -18.62
C VAL A 137 24.42 1.59 -20.14
N PHE A 138 23.22 1.30 -20.67
CA PHE A 138 23.08 1.10 -22.13
C PHE A 138 22.34 2.25 -22.82
N ILE A 139 21.43 2.94 -22.14
CA ILE A 139 20.64 4.03 -22.74
C ILE A 139 21.29 5.39 -22.46
N GLY A 140 21.75 5.66 -21.25
CA GLY A 140 22.46 6.87 -20.88
C GLY A 140 21.60 8.15 -20.77
N HIS A 141 20.28 8.05 -20.94
CA HIS A 141 19.34 9.18 -20.82
C HIS A 141 18.00 8.74 -20.27
N ALA A 142 17.15 9.71 -19.91
CA ALA A 142 15.80 9.44 -19.40
C ALA A 142 14.92 8.75 -20.44
N ILE A 143 14.04 7.82 -19.99
CA ILE A 143 13.09 7.09 -20.82
C ILE A 143 11.66 7.54 -20.47
N TYR A 144 10.79 7.56 -21.47
CA TYR A 144 9.37 7.86 -21.36
C TYR A 144 8.52 6.59 -21.59
N PRO A 145 7.32 6.50 -20.99
CA PRO A 145 6.34 5.48 -21.34
C PRO A 145 5.89 5.57 -22.80
N VAL A 146 5.48 4.45 -23.40
CA VAL A 146 5.03 4.40 -24.83
C VAL A 146 3.80 5.26 -25.11
N TRP A 147 3.02 5.59 -24.10
CA TRP A 147 1.80 6.43 -24.22
C TRP A 147 2.09 7.94 -24.12
N VAL A 148 3.35 8.34 -23.88
CA VAL A 148 3.75 9.75 -23.81
C VAL A 148 4.28 10.17 -25.18
N ASP A 149 3.62 11.17 -25.79
CA ASP A 149 4.09 11.77 -27.02
C ASP A 149 5.30 12.69 -26.74
N THR A 150 6.46 12.28 -27.20
CA THR A 150 7.71 13.04 -27.06
C THR A 150 8.02 13.93 -28.28
N THR A 151 7.17 13.92 -29.32
CA THR A 151 7.38 14.69 -30.55
C THR A 151 6.83 16.11 -30.45
N ALA A 152 5.90 16.37 -29.56
CA ALA A 152 5.20 17.66 -29.40
C ALA A 152 6.03 18.73 -28.65
N GLY A 153 7.29 18.47 -28.31
CA GLY A 153 8.18 19.42 -27.61
C GLY A 153 8.77 18.88 -26.30
N LYS A 154 9.21 19.79 -25.41
CA LYS A 154 9.85 19.39 -24.15
C LYS A 154 8.83 18.79 -23.18
N VAL A 155 8.89 17.48 -22.97
CA VAL A 155 8.02 16.78 -22.01
C VAL A 155 8.55 16.97 -20.58
N PRO A 156 7.68 17.35 -19.60
CA PRO A 156 8.07 17.51 -18.21
C PRO A 156 8.67 16.22 -17.61
N ALA A 157 9.66 16.38 -16.74
CA ALA A 157 10.38 15.26 -16.12
C ALA A 157 9.48 14.34 -15.24
N VAL A 158 8.30 14.80 -14.86
CA VAL A 158 7.32 13.99 -14.10
C VAL A 158 6.77 12.82 -14.91
N TYR A 159 6.75 12.94 -16.25
CA TYR A 159 6.30 11.85 -17.15
C TYR A 159 7.41 10.87 -17.53
N GLN A 160 8.64 11.09 -17.08
CA GLN A 160 9.74 10.15 -17.33
C GLN A 160 9.50 8.86 -16.56
N TRP A 161 9.63 7.72 -17.23
CA TRP A 161 9.56 6.40 -16.61
C TRP A 161 10.83 6.07 -15.82
N SER A 162 12.01 6.34 -16.38
CA SER A 162 13.28 6.41 -15.64
C SER A 162 13.98 7.74 -15.95
N ARG A 163 14.62 8.29 -14.93
CA ARG A 163 15.37 9.56 -15.03
C ARG A 163 16.85 9.38 -15.31
N ASN A 164 17.32 8.13 -15.37
CA ASN A 164 18.75 7.82 -15.52
C ASN A 164 19.60 8.38 -14.36
N LEU A 165 19.15 8.24 -13.12
CA LEU A 165 19.84 8.80 -11.93
C LEU A 165 20.47 7.73 -11.04
N LEU A 166 20.57 6.46 -11.47
CA LEU A 166 21.07 5.38 -10.63
C LEU A 166 22.50 5.65 -10.13
N PHE A 167 23.41 6.04 -11.02
CA PHE A 167 24.80 6.32 -10.67
C PHE A 167 25.03 7.67 -9.98
N GLU A 168 23.99 8.53 -9.95
CA GLU A 168 23.95 9.74 -9.15
C GLU A 168 23.40 9.49 -7.73
N GLY A 169 23.14 8.22 -7.39
CA GLY A 169 22.53 7.80 -6.12
C GLY A 169 21.04 8.04 -6.03
N GLY A 170 20.33 8.08 -7.16
CA GLY A 170 18.88 8.29 -7.24
C GLY A 170 18.46 9.77 -7.31
N PRO A 171 17.13 10.05 -7.28
CA PRO A 171 16.04 9.10 -6.97
C PRO A 171 15.67 8.19 -8.14
N ILE A 172 15.68 6.88 -7.90
CA ILE A 172 15.19 5.89 -8.87
C ILE A 172 13.68 5.73 -8.78
N GLN A 173 13.04 5.36 -9.91
CA GLN A 173 11.59 5.15 -10.02
C GLN A 173 11.24 3.68 -10.30
N GLY A 174 12.19 2.91 -10.81
CA GLY A 174 12.03 1.52 -11.20
C GLY A 174 10.96 1.30 -12.25
N VAL A 175 10.55 0.04 -12.41
CA VAL A 175 9.50 -0.32 -13.38
C VAL A 175 8.14 0.30 -13.03
N VAL A 176 7.89 0.65 -11.77
CA VAL A 176 6.65 1.30 -11.32
C VAL A 176 6.56 2.78 -11.72
N GLY A 177 7.65 3.40 -12.15
CA GLY A 177 7.65 4.78 -12.64
C GLY A 177 7.37 5.86 -11.58
N ASN A 178 7.42 5.50 -10.28
CA ASN A 178 7.19 6.42 -9.18
C ASN A 178 8.07 6.04 -7.98
N ARG A 179 8.94 6.96 -7.56
CA ARG A 179 9.90 6.72 -6.46
C ARG A 179 9.22 6.41 -5.12
N ASN A 180 8.12 7.11 -4.78
CA ASN A 180 7.44 6.90 -3.50
C ASN A 180 6.71 5.55 -3.49
N GLN A 181 6.14 5.13 -4.62
CA GLN A 181 5.54 3.81 -4.75
C GLN A 181 6.59 2.70 -4.68
N LEU A 182 7.72 2.85 -5.38
CA LEU A 182 8.83 1.89 -5.32
C LEU A 182 9.39 1.77 -3.90
N GLY A 183 9.60 2.90 -3.21
CA GLY A 183 10.07 2.93 -1.83
C GLY A 183 9.09 2.26 -0.87
N PHE A 184 7.78 2.52 -1.03
CA PHE A 184 6.75 1.84 -0.24
C PHE A 184 6.75 0.31 -0.46
N LEU A 185 6.83 -0.14 -1.72
CA LEU A 185 6.93 -1.58 -2.02
C LEU A 185 8.20 -2.19 -1.43
N ALA A 186 9.30 -1.44 -1.39
CA ALA A 186 10.54 -1.88 -0.74
C ALA A 186 10.40 -1.95 0.79
N VAL A 187 9.63 -1.05 1.44
CA VAL A 187 9.28 -1.17 2.88
C VAL A 187 8.43 -2.43 3.13
N ILE A 188 7.42 -2.70 2.30
CA ILE A 188 6.64 -3.93 2.41
C ILE A 188 7.53 -5.17 2.18
N ALA A 189 8.44 -5.10 1.21
CA ALA A 189 9.42 -6.17 0.95
C ALA A 189 10.32 -6.42 2.17
N GLN A 190 10.81 -5.35 2.82
CA GLN A 190 11.59 -5.44 4.05
C GLN A 190 10.84 -6.21 5.15
N ILE A 191 9.54 -5.90 5.35
CA ILE A 191 8.69 -6.62 6.31
C ILE A 191 8.58 -8.10 5.94
N VAL A 192 8.20 -8.40 4.70
CA VAL A 192 7.93 -9.76 4.22
C VAL A 192 9.18 -10.61 4.23
N PHE A 193 10.31 -10.09 3.74
CA PHE A 193 11.57 -10.83 3.69
C PHE A 193 12.13 -11.11 5.09
N SER A 194 12.02 -10.16 6.03
CA SER A 194 12.38 -10.35 7.43
C SER A 194 11.53 -11.44 8.10
N ILE A 195 10.22 -11.47 7.84
CA ILE A 195 9.32 -12.50 8.32
C ILE A 195 9.68 -13.87 7.73
N GLN A 196 9.92 -13.96 6.41
CA GLN A 196 10.30 -15.21 5.76
C GLN A 196 11.63 -15.75 6.29
N LEU A 197 12.59 -14.86 6.56
CA LEU A 197 13.87 -15.24 7.16
C LEU A 197 13.69 -15.75 8.60
N ALA A 198 12.89 -15.05 9.43
CA ALA A 198 12.59 -15.45 10.81
C ALA A 198 11.81 -16.77 10.87
N GLN A 199 10.92 -17.03 9.92
CA GLN A 199 10.21 -18.32 9.78
C GLN A 199 11.05 -19.43 9.16
N LYS A 200 12.29 -19.14 8.75
CA LYS A 200 13.19 -20.08 8.04
C LYS A 200 12.56 -20.70 6.77
N THR A 201 11.63 -19.96 6.12
CA THR A 201 10.98 -20.39 4.87
C THR A 201 11.85 -20.13 3.63
N VAL A 202 12.96 -19.40 3.81
CA VAL A 202 13.99 -19.11 2.81
C VAL A 202 15.37 -19.39 3.40
N TRP A 203 16.36 -19.71 2.56
CA TRP A 203 17.73 -19.88 2.99
C TRP A 203 18.28 -18.55 3.55
N ARG A 204 19.07 -18.64 4.61
CA ARG A 204 19.61 -17.48 5.34
C ARG A 204 20.30 -16.48 4.40
N ASN A 205 21.27 -16.94 3.60
CA ASN A 205 22.02 -16.07 2.71
C ASN A 205 21.11 -15.42 1.64
N TRP A 206 20.15 -16.17 1.08
CA TRP A 206 19.20 -15.66 0.12
C TRP A 206 18.26 -14.61 0.76
N GLY A 207 17.77 -14.88 1.96
CA GLY A 207 16.92 -13.94 2.71
C GLY A 207 17.66 -12.64 3.05
N THR A 208 18.92 -12.72 3.51
CA THR A 208 19.73 -11.53 3.84
C THR A 208 20.06 -10.68 2.62
N VAL A 209 20.35 -11.30 1.46
CA VAL A 209 20.55 -10.56 0.20
C VAL A 209 19.31 -9.74 -0.17
N TRP A 210 18.11 -10.35 -0.11
CA TRP A 210 16.88 -9.63 -0.45
C TRP A 210 16.52 -8.52 0.54
N ILE A 211 16.82 -8.72 1.83
CA ILE A 211 16.72 -7.66 2.85
C ILE A 211 17.65 -6.50 2.50
N GLY A 212 18.89 -6.78 2.14
CA GLY A 212 19.87 -5.78 1.71
C GLY A 212 19.42 -5.03 0.45
N LEU A 213 18.89 -5.74 -0.56
CA LEU A 213 18.35 -5.13 -1.78
C LEU A 213 17.12 -4.26 -1.52
N ALA A 214 16.24 -4.66 -0.59
CA ALA A 214 15.10 -3.83 -0.20
C ALA A 214 15.56 -2.53 0.49
N LEU A 215 16.51 -2.60 1.42
CA LEU A 215 17.10 -1.42 2.06
C LEU A 215 17.82 -0.51 1.05
N LEU A 216 18.60 -1.10 0.15
CA LEU A 216 19.24 -0.36 -0.94
C LEU A 216 18.20 0.38 -1.80
N THR A 217 17.12 -0.29 -2.17
CA THR A 217 16.04 0.33 -2.95
C THR A 217 15.41 1.49 -2.20
N ILE A 218 15.09 1.34 -0.89
CA ILE A 218 14.58 2.43 -0.06
C ILE A 218 15.54 3.64 -0.08
N GLY A 219 16.84 3.40 0.08
CA GLY A 219 17.87 4.44 0.01
C GLY A 219 17.91 5.15 -1.35
N LEU A 220 17.92 4.39 -2.43
CA LEU A 220 17.99 4.91 -3.80
C LEU A 220 16.73 5.66 -4.24
N THR A 221 15.56 5.39 -3.65
CA THR A 221 14.34 6.18 -3.93
C THR A 221 14.40 7.58 -3.35
N ARG A 222 15.25 7.83 -2.35
CA ARG A 222 15.35 9.12 -1.62
C ARG A 222 13.98 9.64 -1.15
N SER A 223 13.06 8.74 -0.79
CA SER A 223 11.72 9.08 -0.32
C SER A 223 11.71 9.24 1.20
N ALA A 224 11.56 10.45 1.69
CA ALA A 224 11.46 10.71 3.13
C ALA A 224 10.23 10.03 3.76
N THR A 225 9.13 9.93 3.03
CA THR A 225 7.90 9.25 3.47
C THR A 225 8.16 7.77 3.77
N ASP A 226 8.93 7.09 2.91
CA ASP A 226 9.21 5.67 3.07
C ASP A 226 10.24 5.40 4.17
N ILE A 227 11.17 6.33 4.39
CA ILE A 227 12.09 6.29 5.55
C ILE A 227 11.30 6.42 6.86
N ILE A 228 10.33 7.34 6.92
CA ILE A 228 9.44 7.50 8.09
C ILE A 228 8.59 6.23 8.29
N ALA A 229 8.05 5.66 7.22
CA ALA A 229 7.28 4.41 7.29
C ALA A 229 8.15 3.24 7.79
N LEU A 230 9.39 3.10 7.30
CA LEU A 230 10.34 2.11 7.78
C LEU A 230 10.67 2.29 9.27
N ALA A 231 10.90 3.55 9.71
CA ALA A 231 11.16 3.86 11.12
C ALA A 231 9.96 3.51 12.01
N ALA A 232 8.73 3.82 11.57
CA ALA A 232 7.50 3.44 12.28
C ALA A 232 7.36 1.92 12.39
N VAL A 233 7.61 1.19 11.30
CA VAL A 233 7.62 -0.29 11.28
C VAL A 233 8.66 -0.85 12.25
N ALA A 234 9.88 -0.31 12.27
CA ALA A 234 10.95 -0.72 13.18
C ALA A 234 10.56 -0.48 14.65
N ALA A 235 10.01 0.71 14.96
CA ALA A 235 9.57 1.06 16.30
C ALA A 235 8.44 0.15 16.79
N VAL A 236 7.42 -0.12 15.96
CA VAL A 236 6.34 -1.04 16.31
C VAL A 236 6.83 -2.48 16.44
N THR A 237 7.78 -2.90 15.60
CA THR A 237 8.42 -4.22 15.74
C THR A 237 9.11 -4.35 17.09
N ALA A 238 9.93 -3.36 17.48
CA ALA A 238 10.59 -3.34 18.77
C ALA A 238 9.58 -3.37 19.93
N LEU A 239 8.51 -2.59 19.85
CA LEU A 239 7.44 -2.57 20.84
C LEU A 239 6.74 -3.94 20.97
N VAL A 240 6.42 -4.60 19.85
CA VAL A 240 5.80 -5.93 19.87
C VAL A 240 6.75 -6.97 20.48
N LEU A 241 8.04 -6.95 20.12
CA LEU A 241 9.02 -7.87 20.69
C LEU A 241 9.15 -7.64 22.21
N TRP A 242 9.14 -6.39 22.65
CA TRP A 242 9.10 -6.07 24.07
C TRP A 242 7.82 -6.57 24.75
N MET A 243 6.64 -6.34 24.14
CA MET A 243 5.36 -6.86 24.64
C MET A 243 5.35 -8.40 24.76
N ARG A 244 5.97 -9.11 23.82
CA ARG A 244 6.07 -10.58 23.84
C ARG A 244 6.98 -11.10 24.95
N SER A 245 7.96 -10.32 25.39
CA SER A 245 8.86 -10.68 26.50
C SER A 245 8.25 -10.44 27.88
N VAL A 246 7.10 -9.74 27.96
CA VAL A 246 6.44 -9.37 29.22
C VAL A 246 5.13 -10.16 29.36
N PRO A 247 4.88 -10.84 30.51
CA PRO A 247 3.60 -11.49 30.77
C PRO A 247 2.42 -10.54 30.60
N ALA A 248 1.29 -11.02 30.08
CA ALA A 248 0.12 -10.20 29.75
C ALA A 248 -0.35 -9.32 30.92
N THR A 249 -0.29 -9.86 32.15
CA THR A 249 -0.67 -9.16 33.40
C THR A 249 0.26 -7.97 33.75
N LYS A 250 1.46 -7.92 33.21
CA LYS A 250 2.49 -6.91 33.52
C LYS A 250 2.75 -5.93 32.36
N ARG A 251 1.93 -5.92 31.31
CA ARG A 251 2.14 -5.08 30.10
C ARG A 251 1.76 -3.61 30.27
N ARG A 252 1.02 -3.25 31.35
CA ARG A 252 0.59 -1.85 31.59
C ARG A 252 1.74 -0.84 31.56
N PRO A 253 2.89 -1.04 32.22
CA PRO A 253 4.02 -0.11 32.14
C PRO A 253 4.54 0.05 30.71
N VAL A 254 4.58 -1.02 29.90
CA VAL A 254 5.05 -0.95 28.50
C VAL A 254 4.14 -0.05 27.66
N TYR A 255 2.80 -0.16 27.84
CA TYR A 255 1.86 0.74 27.18
C TYR A 255 2.06 2.19 27.60
N LEU A 256 2.22 2.46 28.90
CA LEU A 256 2.45 3.80 29.41
C LEU A 256 3.75 4.41 28.85
N THR A 257 4.82 3.62 28.80
CA THR A 257 6.09 4.04 28.17
C THR A 257 5.91 4.33 26.68
N ALA A 258 5.21 3.45 25.95
CA ALA A 258 4.94 3.66 24.53
C ALA A 258 4.14 4.96 24.28
N TYR A 259 3.11 5.23 25.08
CA TYR A 259 2.36 6.49 25.00
C TYR A 259 3.22 7.72 25.33
N ALA A 260 4.05 7.64 26.37
CA ALA A 260 4.96 8.71 26.73
C ALA A 260 5.96 9.01 25.60
N VAL A 261 6.51 7.97 24.97
CA VAL A 261 7.41 8.12 23.82
C VAL A 261 6.71 8.77 22.63
N VAL A 262 5.47 8.34 22.29
CA VAL A 262 4.69 8.92 21.20
C VAL A 262 4.40 10.39 21.47
N ILE A 263 4.00 10.76 22.69
CA ILE A 263 3.77 12.16 23.09
C ILE A 263 5.07 12.96 22.97
N ALA A 264 6.17 12.44 23.52
CA ALA A 264 7.47 13.12 23.46
C ALA A 264 7.95 13.35 22.02
N LEU A 265 7.81 12.35 21.15
CA LEU A 265 8.14 12.47 19.72
C LEU A 265 7.23 13.49 19.01
N THR A 266 5.94 13.52 19.31
CA THR A 266 5.00 14.50 18.73
C THR A 266 5.39 15.92 19.13
N VAL A 267 5.72 16.15 20.40
CA VAL A 267 6.20 17.44 20.88
C VAL A 267 7.54 17.81 20.22
N LEU A 268 8.48 16.87 20.16
CA LEU A 268 9.78 17.07 19.50
C LEU A 268 9.62 17.47 18.03
N VAL A 269 8.78 16.75 17.27
CA VAL A 269 8.52 17.07 15.86
C VAL A 269 7.91 18.46 15.71
N LYS A 270 6.97 18.85 16.57
CA LYS A 270 6.39 20.20 16.54
C LYS A 270 7.43 21.29 16.85
N VAL A 271 8.28 21.08 17.84
CA VAL A 271 9.32 22.07 18.26
C VAL A 271 10.47 22.12 17.26
N ALA A 272 10.91 20.98 16.74
CA ALA A 272 12.06 20.87 15.83
C ALA A 272 11.68 20.78 14.35
N SER A 273 10.46 21.12 13.98
CA SER A 273 9.93 20.92 12.60
C SER A 273 10.81 21.60 11.54
N SER A 274 11.26 22.84 11.75
CA SER A 274 12.14 23.57 10.82
C SER A 274 13.50 22.90 10.65
N ALA A 275 14.11 22.43 11.73
CA ALA A 275 15.40 21.72 11.69
C ALA A 275 15.28 20.37 11.00
N ILE A 276 14.20 19.64 11.27
CA ILE A 276 13.93 18.35 10.63
C ILE A 276 13.73 18.54 9.12
N LEU A 277 12.95 19.53 8.68
CA LEU A 277 12.74 19.82 7.26
C LEU A 277 14.04 20.20 6.54
N ALA A 278 14.91 20.99 7.22
CA ALA A 278 16.21 21.36 6.68
C ALA A 278 17.13 20.15 6.42
N VAL A 279 17.14 19.14 7.32
CA VAL A 279 17.91 17.89 7.14
C VAL A 279 17.46 17.12 5.86
N PHE A 280 16.18 17.19 5.51
CA PHE A 280 15.66 16.56 4.29
C PHE A 280 15.77 17.46 3.04
N GLY A 281 16.43 18.64 3.14
CA GLY A 281 16.56 19.61 2.05
C GLY A 281 15.21 20.13 1.55
N LYS A 282 14.19 20.16 2.43
CA LYS A 282 12.83 20.62 2.11
C LYS A 282 12.58 21.97 2.74
N GLY A 283 12.05 22.89 1.95
CA GLY A 283 11.54 24.16 2.47
C GLY A 283 10.32 23.95 3.38
N SER A 284 9.87 25.01 4.04
CA SER A 284 8.72 25.02 4.95
C SER A 284 7.39 24.60 4.29
N ASP A 285 7.33 24.58 2.96
CA ASP A 285 6.15 24.28 2.15
C ASP A 285 5.93 22.78 1.87
N LEU A 286 6.69 21.88 2.52
CA LEU A 286 6.60 20.41 2.32
C LEU A 286 6.63 20.02 0.84
N THR A 287 7.44 20.69 0.00
CA THR A 287 7.53 20.49 -1.45
C THR A 287 6.26 20.90 -2.22
N GLY A 288 5.54 21.96 -1.77
CA GLY A 288 4.31 22.49 -2.39
C GLY A 288 3.05 21.67 -2.09
N ARG A 289 3.10 20.76 -1.11
CA ARG A 289 1.90 20.00 -0.69
C ARG A 289 0.91 20.86 0.09
N THR A 290 1.38 21.89 0.77
CA THR A 290 0.53 22.82 1.52
C THR A 290 -0.49 23.52 0.62
N ASP A 291 -0.09 23.94 -0.59
CA ASP A 291 -0.97 24.60 -1.54
C ASP A 291 -2.02 23.62 -2.09
N ILE A 292 -1.59 22.38 -2.40
CA ILE A 292 -2.50 21.30 -2.81
C ILE A 292 -3.53 21.03 -1.71
N TRP A 293 -3.07 20.91 -0.46
CA TRP A 293 -3.95 20.65 0.68
C TRP A 293 -4.94 21.79 0.92
N ALA A 294 -4.51 23.05 0.79
CA ALA A 294 -5.40 24.20 0.90
C ALA A 294 -6.49 24.19 -0.18
N ALA A 295 -6.12 23.94 -1.45
CA ALA A 295 -7.07 23.86 -2.54
C ALA A 295 -8.07 22.69 -2.38
N VAL A 296 -7.58 21.50 -1.98
CA VAL A 296 -8.44 20.33 -1.72
C VAL A 296 -9.38 20.59 -0.55
N THR A 297 -8.90 21.21 0.54
CA THR A 297 -9.71 21.59 1.70
C THR A 297 -10.82 22.56 1.30
N ALA A 298 -10.50 23.62 0.55
CA ALA A 298 -11.47 24.60 0.09
C ALA A 298 -12.57 23.98 -0.78
N LEU A 299 -12.23 22.95 -1.59
CA LEU A 299 -13.24 22.21 -2.38
C LEU A 299 -14.05 21.26 -1.50
N ALA A 300 -13.42 20.57 -0.54
CA ALA A 300 -14.10 19.66 0.40
C ALA A 300 -15.12 20.39 1.29
N GLU A 301 -14.81 21.61 1.73
CA GLU A 301 -15.70 22.46 2.54
C GLU A 301 -17.00 22.84 1.83
N GLN A 302 -17.04 22.81 0.50
CA GLN A 302 -18.28 23.08 -0.27
C GLN A 302 -19.28 21.91 -0.19
N ARG A 303 -18.80 20.67 0.03
CA ARG A 303 -19.63 19.46 0.18
C ARG A 303 -19.10 18.58 1.31
N PRO A 304 -19.12 19.05 2.57
CA PRO A 304 -18.34 18.45 3.66
C PRO A 304 -18.83 17.06 4.10
N VAL A 305 -20.12 16.75 3.95
CA VAL A 305 -20.72 15.53 4.54
C VAL A 305 -20.59 14.33 3.62
N PHE A 306 -20.96 14.45 2.33
CA PHE A 306 -21.00 13.36 1.36
C PHE A 306 -19.97 13.50 0.23
N GLY A 307 -19.31 14.64 0.13
CA GLY A 307 -18.28 14.92 -0.87
C GLY A 307 -18.79 15.07 -2.30
N TRP A 308 -17.86 15.03 -3.24
CA TRP A 308 -18.09 15.29 -4.67
C TRP A 308 -18.36 14.02 -5.49
N GLY A 309 -18.29 12.83 -4.88
CA GLY A 309 -18.27 11.53 -5.53
C GLY A 309 -16.85 10.98 -5.69
N TRP A 310 -16.72 9.67 -5.81
CA TRP A 310 -15.43 8.99 -5.94
C TRP A 310 -14.70 9.39 -7.24
N LEU A 311 -13.49 9.90 -7.12
CA LEU A 311 -12.64 10.35 -8.23
C LEU A 311 -11.17 10.07 -7.92
N SER A 312 -10.82 8.81 -7.72
CA SER A 312 -9.43 8.44 -7.38
C SER A 312 -8.84 7.48 -8.42
N PRO A 313 -7.79 7.91 -9.15
CA PRO A 313 -7.20 9.25 -9.21
C PRO A 313 -8.12 10.29 -9.87
N TRP A 314 -7.86 11.59 -9.64
CA TRP A 314 -8.63 12.65 -10.28
C TRP A 314 -8.50 12.58 -11.80
N VAL A 315 -9.55 12.94 -12.50
CA VAL A 315 -9.54 12.89 -13.98
C VAL A 315 -9.03 14.21 -14.58
N PRO A 316 -8.08 14.17 -15.54
CA PRO A 316 -7.39 15.36 -16.03
C PRO A 316 -8.24 16.28 -16.92
N TRP A 317 -9.44 15.88 -17.29
CA TRP A 317 -10.36 16.66 -18.13
C TRP A 317 -11.59 17.20 -17.38
N LEU A 318 -11.70 16.95 -16.05
CA LEU A 318 -12.87 17.34 -15.27
C LEU A 318 -12.53 18.53 -14.36
N GLU A 319 -13.16 19.68 -14.60
CA GLU A 319 -13.11 20.82 -13.68
C GLU A 319 -14.01 20.57 -12.45
N PRO A 320 -13.59 21.05 -11.26
CA PRO A 320 -12.35 21.78 -10.96
C PRO A 320 -11.14 20.86 -10.65
N PHE A 321 -11.28 19.55 -10.74
CA PHE A 321 -10.30 18.56 -10.27
C PHE A 321 -8.98 18.58 -11.06
N ASN A 322 -9.04 18.90 -12.35
CA ASN A 322 -7.87 19.01 -13.22
C ASN A 322 -6.93 20.17 -12.81
N ASN A 323 -7.45 21.22 -12.16
CA ASN A 323 -6.72 22.43 -11.81
C ASN A 323 -6.47 22.58 -10.29
N LEU A 324 -6.88 21.62 -9.46
CA LEU A 324 -6.70 21.68 -8.00
C LEU A 324 -5.22 21.69 -7.58
N ALA A 325 -4.37 21.01 -8.32
CA ALA A 325 -2.98 20.82 -7.98
C ALA A 325 -2.10 20.98 -9.22
N VAL A 326 -1.81 22.23 -9.59
CA VAL A 326 -0.91 22.55 -10.71
C VAL A 326 0.38 23.13 -10.18
N ARG A 327 1.52 22.53 -10.53
CA ARG A 327 2.83 23.03 -10.16
C ARG A 327 3.78 22.96 -11.34
N SER A 328 4.41 24.08 -11.65
CA SER A 328 5.33 24.20 -12.80
C SER A 328 4.72 23.67 -14.11
N GLY A 329 3.43 23.90 -14.34
CA GLY A 329 2.71 23.42 -15.53
C GLY A 329 2.35 21.92 -15.51
N VAL A 330 2.58 21.22 -14.38
CA VAL A 330 2.23 19.81 -14.21
C VAL A 330 0.97 19.70 -13.35
N HIS A 331 -0.02 18.96 -13.84
CA HIS A 331 -1.24 18.63 -13.10
C HIS A 331 -1.02 17.39 -12.23
N TYR A 332 -1.18 17.54 -10.93
CA TYR A 332 -1.19 16.42 -9.99
C TYR A 332 -2.62 15.96 -9.79
N LEU A 333 -2.85 14.66 -9.91
CA LEU A 333 -4.20 14.08 -9.90
C LEU A 333 -4.52 13.37 -8.57
N GLN A 334 -3.99 13.90 -7.46
CA GLN A 334 -4.23 13.40 -6.10
C GLN A 334 -3.79 14.45 -5.06
N ALA A 335 -4.34 14.39 -3.85
CA ALA A 335 -3.97 15.28 -2.76
C ALA A 335 -2.61 14.93 -2.10
N HIS A 336 -1.98 13.81 -2.42
CA HIS A 336 -0.85 13.27 -1.65
C HIS A 336 -1.14 13.19 -0.14
N ASN A 337 -2.39 12.94 0.22
CA ASN A 337 -2.89 12.71 1.57
C ASN A 337 -4.26 12.03 1.44
N VAL A 338 -4.34 10.76 1.82
CA VAL A 338 -5.58 9.98 1.63
C VAL A 338 -6.76 10.55 2.41
N TRP A 339 -6.52 11.15 3.56
CA TRP A 339 -7.59 11.67 4.41
C TRP A 339 -8.27 12.89 3.79
N LEU A 340 -7.48 13.77 3.16
CA LEU A 340 -7.99 14.90 2.40
C LEU A 340 -8.65 14.47 1.08
N ASP A 341 -8.05 13.50 0.37
CA ASP A 341 -8.65 12.92 -0.84
C ASP A 341 -10.02 12.32 -0.55
N VAL A 342 -10.12 11.51 0.50
CA VAL A 342 -11.39 10.87 0.89
C VAL A 342 -12.39 11.89 1.40
N TRP A 343 -11.96 12.93 2.14
CA TRP A 343 -12.85 13.99 2.57
C TRP A 343 -13.47 14.74 1.39
N MET A 344 -12.67 15.13 0.43
CA MET A 344 -13.15 15.79 -0.78
C MET A 344 -14.13 14.89 -1.56
N GLN A 345 -13.80 13.61 -1.71
CA GLN A 345 -14.57 12.68 -2.56
C GLN A 345 -15.82 12.13 -1.88
N LEU A 346 -15.72 11.72 -0.61
CA LEU A 346 -16.76 11.01 0.15
C LEU A 346 -17.22 11.74 1.41
N GLY A 347 -16.73 12.95 1.65
CA GLY A 347 -17.07 13.75 2.82
C GLY A 347 -16.64 13.14 4.15
N TYR A 348 -17.14 13.70 5.25
CA TYR A 348 -16.89 13.18 6.60
C TYR A 348 -17.35 11.73 6.79
N VAL A 349 -18.44 11.33 6.12
CA VAL A 349 -18.94 9.94 6.20
C VAL A 349 -17.87 8.97 5.69
N GLY A 350 -17.25 9.27 4.54
CA GLY A 350 -16.16 8.45 4.01
C GLY A 350 -14.93 8.41 4.91
N VAL A 351 -14.51 9.57 5.42
CA VAL A 351 -13.35 9.67 6.33
C VAL A 351 -13.56 8.87 7.60
N ILE A 352 -14.73 9.01 8.24
CA ILE A 352 -15.06 8.30 9.48
C ILE A 352 -15.12 6.79 9.22
N ALA A 353 -15.75 6.36 8.13
CA ALA A 353 -15.82 4.94 7.78
C ALA A 353 -14.43 4.33 7.56
N LEU A 354 -13.57 5.02 6.79
CA LEU A 354 -12.19 4.59 6.56
C LEU A 354 -11.38 4.57 7.86
N ALA A 355 -11.51 5.61 8.68
CA ALA A 355 -10.79 5.70 9.96
C ALA A 355 -11.17 4.54 10.91
N ILE A 356 -12.45 4.22 11.04
CA ILE A 356 -12.90 3.10 11.86
C ILE A 356 -12.45 1.76 11.25
N ALA A 357 -12.50 1.60 9.92
CA ALA A 357 -12.02 0.39 9.27
C ALA A 357 -10.51 0.17 9.52
N MET A 358 -9.70 1.22 9.40
CA MET A 358 -8.26 1.16 9.66
C MET A 358 -7.94 0.95 11.14
N PHE A 359 -8.69 1.58 12.04
CA PHE A 359 -8.56 1.35 13.48
C PHE A 359 -8.90 -0.10 13.86
N ALA A 360 -9.96 -0.66 13.28
CA ALA A 360 -10.34 -2.05 13.51
C ALA A 360 -9.28 -3.03 12.97
N LEU A 361 -8.73 -2.75 11.77
CA LEU A 361 -7.63 -3.54 11.21
C LEU A 361 -6.39 -3.46 12.10
N LEU A 362 -5.98 -2.26 12.51
CA LEU A 362 -4.81 -2.04 13.37
C LEU A 362 -4.96 -2.77 14.71
N SER A 363 -6.11 -2.58 15.39
CA SER A 363 -6.38 -3.16 16.71
C SER A 363 -6.39 -4.70 16.67
N ARG A 364 -7.06 -5.31 15.68
CA ARG A 364 -7.06 -6.77 15.53
C ARG A 364 -5.67 -7.31 15.20
N SER A 365 -4.96 -6.63 14.30
CA SER A 365 -3.58 -6.99 13.94
C SER A 365 -2.63 -6.88 15.14
N TRP A 366 -2.83 -5.88 16.00
CA TRP A 366 -2.08 -5.72 17.25
C TRP A 366 -2.24 -6.93 18.16
N PHE A 367 -3.47 -7.33 18.48
CA PHE A 367 -3.72 -8.48 19.36
C PHE A 367 -3.20 -9.79 18.75
N ILE A 368 -3.34 -10.00 17.43
CA ILE A 368 -2.75 -11.17 16.75
C ILE A 368 -1.22 -11.15 16.85
N ALA A 369 -0.61 -9.98 16.87
CA ALA A 369 0.84 -9.85 16.94
C ALA A 369 1.41 -10.10 18.35
N ILE A 370 0.72 -9.65 19.40
CA ILE A 370 1.24 -9.69 20.78
C ILE A 370 0.77 -10.88 21.60
N ASP A 371 -0.41 -11.45 21.29
CA ASP A 371 -1.03 -12.50 22.09
C ASP A 371 -0.87 -13.88 21.44
N ARG A 372 -0.77 -14.90 22.27
CA ARG A 372 -0.88 -16.29 21.84
C ARG A 372 -2.34 -16.64 21.60
N PRO A 373 -2.66 -17.41 20.58
CA PRO A 373 -4.01 -17.90 20.38
C PRO A 373 -4.38 -18.90 21.50
N GLN A 374 -5.66 -18.94 21.89
CA GLN A 374 -6.15 -19.80 22.98
C GLN A 374 -5.86 -21.31 22.80
N TRP A 375 -5.62 -21.75 21.58
CA TRP A 375 -5.28 -23.16 21.27
C TRP A 375 -3.77 -23.46 21.32
N ASP A 376 -2.91 -22.43 21.49
CA ASP A 376 -1.45 -22.57 21.62
C ASP A 376 -0.97 -21.77 22.83
N LEU A 377 -1.26 -22.30 24.02
CA LEU A 377 -0.85 -21.71 25.29
C LEU A 377 0.50 -22.24 25.79
N ASP A 378 1.21 -23.02 24.96
CA ASP A 378 2.52 -23.55 25.30
C ASP A 378 3.57 -22.45 25.23
N ASP A 379 3.98 -21.95 26.38
CA ASP A 379 4.97 -20.87 26.51
C ASP A 379 6.38 -21.28 26.07
N THR A 380 6.64 -22.58 25.89
CA THR A 380 7.94 -23.07 25.42
C THR A 380 8.09 -22.90 23.90
N ARG A 381 7.01 -22.73 23.16
CA ARG A 381 7.04 -22.52 21.72
C ARG A 381 7.33 -21.05 21.37
N PRO A 382 8.16 -20.79 20.35
CA PRO A 382 8.39 -19.43 19.89
C PRO A 382 7.11 -18.82 19.28
N TYR A 383 6.95 -17.50 19.45
CA TYR A 383 5.91 -16.76 18.72
C TYR A 383 6.16 -16.85 17.21
N SER A 384 5.09 -17.00 16.44
CA SER A 384 5.21 -16.96 14.99
C SER A 384 5.55 -15.55 14.48
N ALA A 385 6.58 -15.44 13.62
CA ALA A 385 6.89 -14.19 12.94
C ALA A 385 5.81 -13.80 11.93
N GLY A 386 5.11 -14.76 11.33
CA GLY A 386 4.05 -14.49 10.35
C GLY A 386 2.83 -13.77 10.93
N SER A 387 2.61 -13.82 12.25
CA SER A 387 1.54 -13.05 12.91
C SER A 387 1.83 -11.55 12.99
N LEU A 388 3.07 -11.12 12.72
CA LEU A 388 3.47 -9.71 12.66
C LEU A 388 3.01 -9.03 11.36
N LEU A 389 2.86 -9.78 10.26
CA LEU A 389 2.64 -9.22 8.93
C LEU A 389 1.43 -8.27 8.87
N PRO A 390 0.23 -8.62 9.37
CA PRO A 390 -0.91 -7.72 9.30
C PRO A 390 -0.66 -6.39 10.01
N LEU A 391 -0.03 -6.42 11.17
CA LEU A 391 0.27 -5.22 11.95
C LEU A 391 1.28 -4.34 11.24
N LEU A 392 2.43 -4.90 10.83
CA LEU A 392 3.53 -4.11 10.28
C LEU A 392 3.17 -3.49 8.93
N VAL A 393 2.43 -4.23 8.07
CA VAL A 393 1.91 -3.68 6.82
C VAL A 393 0.87 -2.58 7.08
N THR A 394 -0.03 -2.76 8.05
CA THR A 394 -1.00 -1.72 8.42
C THR A 394 -0.31 -0.46 8.93
N VAL A 395 0.75 -0.59 9.73
CA VAL A 395 1.55 0.55 10.22
C VAL A 395 2.23 1.27 9.05
N ALA A 396 2.82 0.54 8.10
CA ALA A 396 3.43 1.14 6.91
C ALA A 396 2.40 1.91 6.06
N LEU A 397 1.21 1.33 5.83
CA LEU A 397 0.10 1.96 5.12
C LEU A 397 -0.38 3.24 5.82
N LEU A 398 -0.57 3.19 7.15
CA LEU A 398 -0.99 4.35 7.93
C LEU A 398 0.09 5.45 7.93
N ALA A 399 1.36 5.10 8.11
CA ALA A 399 2.44 6.08 8.06
C ALA A 399 2.50 6.80 6.70
N GLN A 400 2.31 6.06 5.60
CA GLN A 400 2.30 6.63 4.25
C GLN A 400 1.04 7.45 3.95
N SER A 401 -0.12 7.12 4.56
CA SER A 401 -1.43 7.71 4.26
C SER A 401 -1.50 9.24 4.45
N PHE A 402 -0.63 9.81 5.29
CA PHE A 402 -0.55 11.25 5.52
C PHE A 402 0.28 12.00 4.47
N ALA A 403 0.98 11.27 3.61
CA ALA A 403 1.87 11.85 2.61
C ALA A 403 1.63 11.32 1.20
N GLU A 404 0.77 10.33 1.02
CA GLU A 404 0.39 9.71 -0.26
C GLU A 404 -1.03 9.17 -0.20
N SER A 405 -1.70 9.05 -1.37
CA SER A 405 -3.07 8.53 -1.46
C SER A 405 -3.13 7.01 -1.74
N GLN A 406 -2.02 6.28 -1.61
CA GLN A 406 -1.89 4.85 -1.95
C GLN A 406 -2.82 3.92 -1.15
N LEU A 407 -3.21 4.29 0.07
CA LEU A 407 -4.03 3.45 0.94
C LEU A 407 -5.35 3.00 0.31
N VAL A 408 -5.97 3.84 -0.53
CA VAL A 408 -7.28 3.60 -1.16
C VAL A 408 -7.18 3.25 -2.63
N VAL A 409 -5.96 3.11 -3.18
CA VAL A 409 -5.74 2.76 -4.59
C VAL A 409 -4.79 1.57 -4.71
N GLN A 410 -4.92 0.83 -5.82
CA GLN A 410 -3.98 -0.23 -6.25
C GLN A 410 -3.46 -1.13 -5.10
N SER A 411 -2.13 -1.18 -4.93
CA SER A 411 -1.45 -2.05 -3.97
C SER A 411 -1.86 -1.81 -2.52
N GLY A 412 -2.06 -0.55 -2.13
CA GLY A 412 -2.45 -0.20 -0.78
C GLY A 412 -3.83 -0.73 -0.44
N TRP A 413 -4.82 -0.44 -1.31
CA TRP A 413 -6.19 -0.92 -1.12
C TRP A 413 -6.28 -2.45 -1.15
N ALA A 414 -5.56 -3.10 -2.06
CA ALA A 414 -5.48 -4.56 -2.11
C ALA A 414 -5.02 -5.15 -0.77
N LEU A 415 -3.94 -4.60 -0.19
CA LEU A 415 -3.43 -5.04 1.11
C LEU A 415 -4.43 -4.79 2.22
N VAL A 416 -5.11 -3.63 2.25
CA VAL A 416 -6.18 -3.34 3.23
C VAL A 416 -7.28 -4.38 3.16
N VAL A 417 -7.78 -4.71 1.95
CA VAL A 417 -8.85 -5.69 1.75
C VAL A 417 -8.40 -7.09 2.20
N ILE A 418 -7.23 -7.55 1.72
CA ILE A 418 -6.71 -8.88 2.05
C ILE A 418 -6.50 -9.02 3.57
N LEU A 419 -5.83 -8.06 4.18
CA LEU A 419 -5.51 -8.11 5.61
C LEU A 419 -6.76 -8.00 6.47
N SER A 420 -7.69 -7.08 6.14
CA SER A 420 -8.94 -6.91 6.89
C SER A 420 -9.77 -8.18 6.91
N LEU A 421 -9.92 -8.85 5.75
CA LEU A 421 -10.65 -10.13 5.68
C LEU A 421 -9.92 -11.26 6.43
N THR A 422 -8.59 -11.27 6.39
CA THR A 422 -7.80 -12.32 7.02
C THR A 422 -7.81 -12.21 8.55
N VAL A 423 -7.68 -11.00 9.12
CA VAL A 423 -7.68 -10.79 10.58
C VAL A 423 -9.06 -10.99 11.22
N MET A 424 -10.14 -11.00 10.44
CA MET A 424 -11.49 -11.38 10.93
C MET A 424 -11.59 -12.86 11.31
N VAL A 425 -10.70 -13.71 10.77
CA VAL A 425 -10.63 -15.14 11.08
C VAL A 425 -9.21 -15.46 11.57
N PRO A 426 -8.85 -15.10 12.83
CA PRO A 426 -7.49 -15.24 13.35
C PRO A 426 -6.91 -16.65 13.22
N THR A 427 -7.76 -17.68 13.26
CA THR A 427 -7.35 -19.08 13.08
C THR A 427 -6.72 -19.37 11.72
N ARG A 428 -7.02 -18.57 10.69
CA ARG A 428 -6.33 -18.67 9.38
C ARG A 428 -4.86 -18.31 9.47
N ILE A 429 -4.52 -17.32 10.30
CA ILE A 429 -3.15 -16.89 10.53
C ILE A 429 -2.45 -17.86 11.49
N THR A 430 -3.06 -18.11 12.63
CA THR A 430 -2.42 -18.79 13.75
C THR A 430 -2.25 -20.29 13.51
N LYS A 431 -3.26 -21.00 12.94
CA LYS A 431 -3.14 -22.44 12.61
C LYS A 431 -2.24 -22.72 11.40
N ALA A 432 -2.03 -21.76 10.52
CA ALA A 432 -1.13 -21.92 9.38
C ALA A 432 0.35 -21.86 9.79
N LEU A 433 0.65 -21.46 11.01
CA LEU A 433 1.99 -21.17 11.50
C LEU A 433 2.50 -22.24 12.47
N THR A 434 1.68 -23.24 12.80
CA THR A 434 2.03 -24.48 13.48
C THR A 434 2.22 -25.63 12.48
#